data_ed1cd6f9717e3c7b551c3975c0f6916e
#
_entry.id   ed1cd6f9717e3c7b551c3975c0f6916e
#
_cell.length_a   1.000
_cell.length_b   1.000
_cell.length_c   1.000
_cell.angle_alpha   90.00
_cell.angle_beta   90.00
_cell.angle_gamma   90.00
#
_symmetry.space_group_name_H-M   'P 1'
#
loop_
_entity.id
_entity.type
_entity.pdbx_description
1 polymer ?
#
loop_
_entity_poly.entity_id
_entity_poly.type
_entity_poly.pdbx_seq_one_letter_code
_entity_poly.pdbx_strand_id
1 'polypeptide(L)'
;FIKNESIRNNVHASLITEIKFSSPAEGDIRQISDPLQIAESMISGGAKALSVLTQPYLFNGSPEYFIKIRKNVEIPLLMKDITINKMQIDAAKKMGADYFLLIQALFDNGFVNEIDEFIDYGHKNGLKILLESHTKTEFDSAMKTNADIIGINNRNLDTLEINLETTKQILENSQKTKIILSESGINSSDDVKFLRDCGADAFLIGTSIMKSSDIENKVSNLVNAI
;
A
#
# COMPACT_ATOMS: atom_id res chain seq x y z
N PHE A 1 -9.72 4.57 9.35
CA PHE A 1 -8.64 5.34 8.73
C PHE A 1 -9.16 6.24 7.61
N ILE A 2 -9.92 5.74 6.72
CA ILE A 2 -10.43 6.48 5.58
C ILE A 2 -11.95 6.35 5.59
N LYS A 3 -12.68 7.42 5.97
CA LYS A 3 -14.12 7.51 5.75
C LYS A 3 -14.34 8.06 4.34
N ASN A 4 -15.14 7.39 3.52
CA ASN A 4 -15.36 7.71 2.10
C ASN A 4 -15.64 9.20 1.80
N GLU A 5 -16.32 9.90 2.69
CA GLU A 5 -16.66 11.32 2.50
C GLU A 5 -15.51 12.28 2.85
N SER A 6 -14.59 11.91 3.77
CA SER A 6 -13.52 12.80 4.18
C SER A 6 -12.33 12.83 3.21
N ILE A 7 -12.19 11.82 2.33
CA ILE A 7 -11.06 11.76 1.38
C ILE A 7 -11.29 12.66 0.18
N ARG A 8 -12.51 12.67 -0.33
CA ARG A 8 -12.84 13.44 -1.56
C ARG A 8 -12.82 14.94 -1.36
N ASN A 9 -12.94 15.39 -0.10
CA ASN A 9 -12.94 16.80 0.29
C ASN A 9 -11.65 17.25 0.98
N ASN A 10 -10.62 16.39 1.05
CA ASN A 10 -9.34 16.75 1.67
C ASN A 10 -8.55 17.73 0.81
N VAL A 11 -8.06 18.78 1.46
CA VAL A 11 -7.13 19.77 0.91
C VAL A 11 -5.73 19.18 0.70
N HIS A 12 -5.47 17.96 1.21
CA HIS A 12 -4.17 17.29 1.18
C HIS A 12 -4.28 15.85 0.69
N ALA A 13 -3.24 15.36 0.02
CA ALA A 13 -3.17 13.98 -0.44
C ALA A 13 -3.17 12.97 0.70
N SER A 14 -3.98 11.91 0.59
CA SER A 14 -4.00 10.81 1.56
C SER A 14 -2.87 9.83 1.25
N LEU A 15 -1.75 9.96 1.96
CA LEU A 15 -0.57 9.11 1.75
C LEU A 15 -0.46 7.98 2.76
N ILE A 16 -0.21 6.77 2.24
CA ILE A 16 0.36 5.63 2.95
C ILE A 16 1.83 5.58 2.55
N THR A 17 2.73 5.80 3.49
CA THR A 17 4.17 5.78 3.22
C THR A 17 4.76 4.42 3.55
N GLU A 18 5.63 3.90 2.68
CA GLU A 18 6.13 2.54 2.78
C GLU A 18 7.58 2.47 3.23
N ILE A 19 7.84 1.71 4.29
CA ILE A 19 9.17 1.38 4.78
C ILE A 19 9.63 0.10 4.10
N LYS A 20 10.63 0.26 3.21
CA LYS A 20 11.17 -0.80 2.35
C LYS A 20 12.64 -0.56 2.05
N PHE A 21 13.51 -1.51 2.42
CA PHE A 21 14.95 -1.36 2.27
C PHE A 21 15.47 -1.89 0.94
N SER A 22 14.76 -2.84 0.32
CA SER A 22 15.10 -3.37 -1.01
C SER A 22 13.85 -3.77 -1.80
N SER A 23 14.02 -4.03 -3.10
CA SER A 23 12.98 -4.65 -3.92
C SER A 23 13.59 -5.39 -5.11
N PRO A 24 12.89 -6.36 -5.71
CA PRO A 24 13.39 -7.11 -6.87
C PRO A 24 13.79 -6.23 -8.05
N ALA A 25 13.09 -5.12 -8.25
CA ALA A 25 13.31 -4.22 -9.38
C ALA A 25 14.43 -3.18 -9.14
N GLU A 26 14.63 -2.76 -7.89
CA GLU A 26 15.54 -1.64 -7.55
C GLU A 26 16.82 -2.12 -6.85
N GLY A 27 16.88 -3.41 -6.43
CA GLY A 27 17.91 -3.87 -5.52
C GLY A 27 17.83 -3.15 -4.17
N ASP A 28 18.97 -2.81 -3.59
CA ASP A 28 19.04 -2.03 -2.35
C ASP A 28 18.60 -0.58 -2.59
N ILE A 29 17.57 -0.16 -1.86
CA ILE A 29 16.99 1.19 -1.93
C ILE A 29 17.66 2.11 -0.91
N ARG A 30 17.87 1.58 0.29
CA ARG A 30 18.50 2.30 1.41
C ARG A 30 19.23 1.30 2.29
N GLN A 31 20.39 1.69 2.83
CA GLN A 31 21.04 0.90 3.87
C GLN A 31 20.08 0.69 5.05
N ILE A 32 20.03 -0.54 5.55
CA ILE A 32 19.15 -0.87 6.69
C ILE A 32 19.56 0.02 7.87
N SER A 33 18.60 0.74 8.40
CA SER A 33 18.74 1.65 9.53
C SER A 33 17.55 1.48 10.47
N ASP A 34 17.44 2.28 11.53
CA ASP A 34 16.33 2.17 12.46
C ASP A 34 14.98 2.45 11.78
N PRO A 35 14.09 1.44 11.63
CA PRO A 35 12.81 1.63 10.96
C PRO A 35 11.86 2.55 11.74
N LEU A 36 12.06 2.71 13.07
CA LEU A 36 11.25 3.61 13.87
C LEU A 36 11.56 5.08 13.55
N GLN A 37 12.83 5.46 13.44
CA GLN A 37 13.21 6.83 13.05
C GLN A 37 12.67 7.20 11.67
N ILE A 38 12.67 6.24 10.73
CA ILE A 38 12.08 6.42 9.40
C ILE A 38 10.57 6.64 9.53
N ALA A 39 9.89 5.79 10.31
CA ALA A 39 8.45 5.90 10.56
C ALA A 39 8.07 7.26 11.16
N GLU A 40 8.80 7.73 12.17
CA GLU A 40 8.60 9.02 12.83
C GLU A 40 8.75 10.19 11.84
N SER A 41 9.79 10.15 10.99
CA SER A 41 9.98 11.17 9.95
C SER A 41 8.85 11.17 8.92
N MET A 42 8.36 9.98 8.54
CA MET A 42 7.21 9.87 7.62
C MET A 42 5.92 10.43 8.25
N ILE A 43 5.69 10.17 9.54
CA ILE A 43 4.54 10.68 10.28
C ILE A 43 4.62 12.19 10.43
N SER A 44 5.78 12.73 10.80
CA SER A 44 6.03 14.19 10.90
C SER A 44 5.76 14.89 9.57
N GLY A 45 6.11 14.27 8.45
CA GLY A 45 5.79 14.76 7.11
C GLY A 45 4.30 14.71 6.72
N GLY A 46 3.45 14.10 7.54
CA GLY A 46 1.99 14.07 7.34
C GLY A 46 1.42 12.77 6.77
N ALA A 47 2.18 11.67 6.81
CA ALA A 47 1.66 10.35 6.45
C ALA A 47 0.40 10.00 7.26
N LYS A 48 -0.61 9.43 6.60
CA LYS A 48 -1.88 9.02 7.24
C LYS A 48 -1.86 7.58 7.71
N ALA A 49 -0.99 6.76 7.15
CA ALA A 49 -0.72 5.39 7.55
C ALA A 49 0.69 4.98 7.11
N LEU A 50 1.20 3.90 7.67
CA LEU A 50 2.45 3.30 7.23
C LEU A 50 2.20 1.92 6.64
N SER A 51 2.89 1.61 5.56
CA SER A 51 3.08 0.27 5.02
C SER A 51 4.45 -0.23 5.44
N VAL A 52 4.52 -1.41 6.03
CA VAL A 52 5.79 -1.97 6.51
C VAL A 52 5.99 -3.35 5.89
N LEU A 53 7.08 -3.49 5.11
CA LEU A 53 7.44 -4.77 4.52
C LEU A 53 7.85 -5.76 5.60
N THR A 54 7.21 -6.93 5.62
CA THR A 54 7.54 -8.04 6.53
C THR A 54 8.20 -9.20 5.81
N GLN A 55 8.14 -9.25 4.49
CA GLN A 55 8.73 -10.28 3.66
C GLN A 55 10.27 -10.11 3.60
N PRO A 56 11.07 -11.09 4.10
CA PRO A 56 12.50 -10.88 4.28
C PRO A 56 13.33 -11.06 3.00
N TYR A 57 12.96 -12.02 2.15
CA TYR A 57 13.85 -12.46 1.05
C TYR A 57 13.86 -11.54 -0.16
N LEU A 58 12.73 -10.90 -0.48
CA LEU A 58 12.58 -10.05 -1.67
C LEU A 58 12.70 -8.56 -1.36
N PHE A 59 12.41 -8.17 -0.10
CA PHE A 59 12.26 -6.75 0.25
C PHE A 59 13.10 -6.31 1.44
N ASN A 60 13.95 -7.20 1.98
CA ASN A 60 14.67 -6.99 3.25
C ASN A 60 13.72 -6.50 4.36
N GLY A 61 12.48 -7.00 4.34
CA GLY A 61 11.47 -6.73 5.37
C GLY A 61 11.68 -7.60 6.60
N SER A 62 11.02 -7.24 7.70
CA SER A 62 11.05 -8.05 8.92
C SER A 62 9.80 -7.82 9.78
N PRO A 63 9.21 -8.88 10.34
CA PRO A 63 8.21 -8.77 11.40
C PRO A 63 8.67 -7.93 12.60
N GLU A 64 9.97 -7.97 12.94
CA GLU A 64 10.54 -7.17 14.03
C GLU A 64 10.47 -5.67 13.76
N TYR A 65 10.62 -5.24 12.49
CA TYR A 65 10.44 -3.83 12.10
C TYR A 65 9.01 -3.40 12.37
N PHE A 66 8.05 -4.23 11.95
CA PHE A 66 6.63 -3.97 12.16
C PHE A 66 6.29 -3.85 13.64
N ILE A 67 6.72 -4.82 14.46
CA ILE A 67 6.48 -4.84 15.91
C ILE A 67 7.13 -3.63 16.60
N LYS A 68 8.36 -3.26 16.20
CA LYS A 68 9.06 -2.09 16.75
C LYS A 68 8.30 -0.81 16.47
N ILE A 69 7.84 -0.62 15.23
CA ILE A 69 7.04 0.54 14.84
C ILE A 69 5.72 0.54 15.60
N ARG A 70 4.96 -0.57 15.61
CA ARG A 70 3.64 -0.65 16.26
C ARG A 70 3.66 -0.29 17.74
N LYS A 71 4.74 -0.61 18.46
CA LYS A 71 4.89 -0.28 19.89
C LYS A 71 5.03 1.23 20.16
N ASN A 72 5.34 2.02 19.15
CA ASN A 72 5.72 3.43 19.30
C ASN A 72 4.82 4.40 18.51
N VAL A 73 3.92 3.90 17.64
CA VAL A 73 3.05 4.76 16.83
C VAL A 73 1.58 4.35 16.93
N GLU A 74 0.68 5.32 16.82
CA GLU A 74 -0.76 5.11 16.90
C GLU A 74 -1.45 5.09 15.53
N ILE A 75 -0.80 5.61 14.47
CA ILE A 75 -1.40 5.64 13.14
C ILE A 75 -1.60 4.22 12.57
N PRO A 76 -2.53 4.03 11.62
CA PRO A 76 -2.79 2.73 11.03
C PRO A 76 -1.56 2.14 10.34
N LEU A 77 -1.36 0.82 10.52
CA LEU A 77 -0.28 0.05 9.93
C LEU A 77 -0.81 -1.03 8.98
N LEU A 78 -0.26 -1.05 7.77
CA LEU A 78 -0.46 -2.11 6.78
C LEU A 78 0.71 -3.09 6.85
N MET A 79 0.43 -4.37 7.14
CA MET A 79 1.38 -5.45 6.93
C MET A 79 1.50 -5.72 5.42
N LYS A 80 2.62 -5.35 4.83
CA LYS A 80 2.91 -5.55 3.40
C LYS A 80 3.73 -6.83 3.24
N ASP A 81 3.04 -7.90 2.86
CA ASP A 81 3.61 -9.23 2.65
C ASP A 81 2.89 -9.93 1.49
N ILE A 82 3.45 -11.02 0.99
CA ILE A 82 2.78 -11.90 0.04
C ILE A 82 1.94 -12.89 0.87
N THR A 83 0.68 -12.55 1.11
CA THR A 83 -0.20 -13.35 1.96
C THR A 83 -0.82 -14.50 1.16
N ILE A 84 -0.42 -15.73 1.47
CA ILE A 84 -0.87 -16.97 0.82
C ILE A 84 -1.44 -18.00 1.80
N ASN A 85 -1.40 -17.70 3.09
CA ASN A 85 -1.88 -18.60 4.14
C ASN A 85 -2.54 -17.81 5.27
N LYS A 86 -3.63 -18.33 5.82
CA LYS A 86 -4.37 -17.72 6.95
C LYS A 86 -3.51 -17.54 8.21
N MET A 87 -2.45 -18.34 8.41
CA MET A 87 -1.48 -18.12 9.49
C MET A 87 -0.77 -16.77 9.40
N GLN A 88 -0.56 -16.21 8.20
CA GLN A 88 0.00 -14.87 8.03
C GLN A 88 -0.98 -13.79 8.50
N ILE A 89 -2.29 -14.02 8.34
CA ILE A 89 -3.35 -13.14 8.88
C ILE A 89 -3.35 -13.18 10.42
N ASP A 90 -3.18 -14.38 11.02
CA ASP A 90 -3.02 -14.52 12.47
C ASP A 90 -1.76 -13.78 12.97
N ALA A 91 -0.66 -13.87 12.21
CA ALA A 91 0.56 -13.14 12.53
C ALA A 91 0.34 -11.62 12.44
N ALA A 92 -0.32 -11.13 11.38
CA ALA A 92 -0.67 -9.72 11.23
C ALA A 92 -1.47 -9.21 12.45
N LYS A 93 -2.49 -9.97 12.87
CA LYS A 93 -3.29 -9.66 14.08
C LYS A 93 -2.42 -9.59 15.33
N LYS A 94 -1.56 -10.60 15.55
CA LYS A 94 -0.67 -10.66 16.73
C LYS A 94 0.34 -9.52 16.76
N MET A 95 0.82 -9.08 15.61
CA MET A 95 1.72 -7.93 15.49
C MET A 95 1.02 -6.58 15.68
N GLY A 96 -0.32 -6.54 15.68
CA GLY A 96 -1.11 -5.32 15.83
C GLY A 96 -1.30 -4.56 14.51
N ALA A 97 -1.36 -5.25 13.39
CA ALA A 97 -1.71 -4.65 12.11
C ALA A 97 -3.18 -4.18 12.12
N ASP A 98 -3.44 -3.10 11.40
CA ASP A 98 -4.80 -2.62 11.09
C ASP A 98 -5.26 -3.16 9.73
N TYR A 99 -4.31 -3.31 8.81
CA TYR A 99 -4.51 -3.79 7.44
C TYR A 99 -3.49 -4.87 7.08
N PHE A 100 -3.86 -5.76 6.18
CA PHE A 100 -2.93 -6.65 5.48
C PHE A 100 -3.21 -6.65 3.98
N LEU A 101 -2.20 -7.09 3.20
CA LEU A 101 -2.27 -7.16 1.75
C LEU A 101 -2.77 -8.51 1.27
N LEU A 102 -3.66 -8.49 0.27
CA LEU A 102 -3.92 -9.59 -0.65
C LEU A 102 -3.61 -9.14 -2.09
N ILE A 103 -3.18 -10.03 -2.94
CA ILE A 103 -2.85 -9.77 -4.34
C ILE A 103 -3.81 -10.58 -5.23
N GLN A 104 -4.68 -9.91 -6.00
CA GLN A 104 -5.73 -10.54 -6.81
C GLN A 104 -5.14 -11.59 -7.78
N ALA A 105 -4.02 -11.26 -8.42
CA ALA A 105 -3.36 -12.17 -9.37
C ALA A 105 -3.02 -13.55 -8.80
N LEU A 106 -2.71 -13.66 -7.49
CA LEU A 106 -2.41 -14.95 -6.87
C LEU A 106 -3.63 -15.87 -6.81
N PHE A 107 -4.81 -15.30 -6.68
CA PHE A 107 -6.10 -16.03 -6.68
C PHE A 107 -6.55 -16.35 -8.09
N ASP A 108 -6.49 -15.38 -9.02
CA ASP A 108 -6.89 -15.56 -10.41
C ASP A 108 -6.02 -16.62 -11.12
N ASN A 109 -4.75 -16.72 -10.78
CA ASN A 109 -3.80 -17.71 -11.31
C ASN A 109 -3.81 -19.05 -10.55
N GLY A 110 -4.65 -19.20 -9.54
CA GLY A 110 -4.81 -20.47 -8.79
C GLY A 110 -3.65 -20.82 -7.84
N PHE A 111 -2.75 -19.87 -7.52
CA PHE A 111 -1.73 -20.09 -6.49
C PHE A 111 -2.35 -20.15 -5.10
N VAL A 112 -3.43 -19.40 -4.88
CA VAL A 112 -4.25 -19.42 -3.66
C VAL A 112 -5.71 -19.52 -4.11
N ASN A 113 -6.51 -20.26 -3.36
CA ASN A 113 -7.93 -20.40 -3.65
C ASN A 113 -8.78 -19.56 -2.70
N GLU A 114 -10.03 -19.26 -3.11
CA GLU A 114 -11.09 -18.76 -2.24
C GLU A 114 -10.78 -17.42 -1.58
N ILE A 115 -10.57 -16.39 -2.39
CA ILE A 115 -10.26 -15.01 -1.95
C ILE A 115 -11.23 -14.50 -0.86
N ASP A 116 -12.53 -14.80 -0.99
CA ASP A 116 -13.55 -14.37 -0.05
C ASP A 116 -13.34 -14.99 1.35
N GLU A 117 -12.82 -16.23 1.44
CA GLU A 117 -12.47 -16.82 2.72
C GLU A 117 -11.30 -16.11 3.42
N PHE A 118 -10.31 -15.60 2.66
CA PHE A 118 -9.22 -14.81 3.23
C PHE A 118 -9.71 -13.45 3.72
N ILE A 119 -10.59 -12.81 2.96
CA ILE A 119 -11.19 -11.52 3.33
C ILE A 119 -12.05 -11.69 4.59
N ASP A 120 -12.96 -12.67 4.59
CA ASP A 120 -13.83 -12.95 5.74
C ASP A 120 -13.02 -13.32 7.01
N TYR A 121 -11.93 -14.11 6.82
CA TYR A 121 -11.06 -14.46 7.94
C TYR A 121 -10.32 -13.23 8.49
N GLY A 122 -9.87 -12.32 7.63
CA GLY A 122 -9.31 -11.04 8.02
C GLY A 122 -10.30 -10.20 8.83
N HIS A 123 -11.53 -10.04 8.32
CA HIS A 123 -12.58 -9.29 9.00
C HIS A 123 -12.96 -9.90 10.37
N LYS A 124 -13.08 -11.24 10.46
CA LYS A 124 -13.30 -11.94 11.73
C LYS A 124 -12.19 -11.67 12.77
N ASN A 125 -10.98 -11.47 12.32
CA ASN A 125 -9.84 -11.08 13.16
C ASN A 125 -9.75 -9.57 13.44
N GLY A 126 -10.70 -8.77 12.93
CA GLY A 126 -10.75 -7.32 13.10
C GLY A 126 -9.74 -6.57 12.25
N LEU A 127 -9.19 -7.21 11.21
CA LEU A 127 -8.30 -6.61 10.23
C LEU A 127 -9.07 -6.11 9.01
N LYS A 128 -8.52 -5.13 8.32
CA LYS A 128 -9.00 -4.65 7.03
C LYS A 128 -8.08 -5.10 5.91
N ILE A 129 -8.59 -5.10 4.69
CA ILE A 129 -7.92 -5.68 3.54
C ILE A 129 -7.62 -4.60 2.49
N LEU A 130 -6.34 -4.48 2.11
CA LEU A 130 -5.93 -3.89 0.85
C LEU A 130 -5.82 -5.05 -0.16
N LEU A 131 -6.64 -5.01 -1.22
CA LEU A 131 -6.59 -5.98 -2.31
C LEU A 131 -5.96 -5.31 -3.53
N GLU A 132 -4.75 -5.75 -3.89
CA GLU A 132 -3.94 -5.22 -4.97
C GLU A 132 -4.31 -5.86 -6.31
N SER A 133 -4.40 -5.05 -7.36
CA SER A 133 -4.67 -5.43 -8.75
C SER A 133 -3.68 -4.74 -9.70
N HIS A 134 -3.37 -5.38 -10.85
CA HIS A 134 -2.41 -4.90 -11.85
C HIS A 134 -3.05 -4.68 -13.22
N THR A 135 -4.18 -5.31 -13.45
CA THR A 135 -4.91 -5.25 -14.72
C THR A 135 -6.35 -4.82 -14.51
N LYS A 136 -7.00 -4.36 -15.59
CA LYS A 136 -8.44 -4.05 -15.57
C LYS A 136 -9.29 -5.25 -15.14
N THR A 137 -8.94 -6.45 -15.61
CA THR A 137 -9.66 -7.68 -15.26
C THR A 137 -9.54 -7.99 -13.77
N GLU A 138 -8.34 -7.93 -13.22
CA GLU A 138 -8.11 -8.10 -11.77
C GLU A 138 -8.85 -7.04 -10.95
N PHE A 139 -8.81 -5.78 -11.39
CA PHE A 139 -9.53 -4.68 -10.74
C PHE A 139 -11.05 -4.93 -10.71
N ASP A 140 -11.64 -5.34 -11.84
CA ASP A 140 -13.07 -5.63 -11.92
C ASP A 140 -13.47 -6.84 -11.06
N SER A 141 -12.58 -7.81 -10.89
CA SER A 141 -12.76 -8.93 -9.95
C SER A 141 -12.66 -8.46 -8.50
N ALA A 142 -11.62 -7.70 -8.16
CA ALA A 142 -11.41 -7.14 -6.83
C ALA A 142 -12.57 -6.23 -6.36
N MET A 143 -13.14 -5.44 -7.26
CA MET A 143 -14.29 -4.58 -6.96
C MET A 143 -15.55 -5.34 -6.53
N LYS A 144 -15.67 -6.63 -6.89
CA LYS A 144 -16.81 -7.49 -6.51
C LYS A 144 -16.65 -8.13 -5.13
N THR A 145 -15.44 -8.17 -4.59
CA THR A 145 -15.14 -8.74 -3.27
C THR A 145 -15.57 -7.81 -2.13
N ASN A 146 -15.46 -8.25 -0.89
CA ASN A 146 -15.67 -7.42 0.30
C ASN A 146 -14.39 -6.74 0.81
N ALA A 147 -13.30 -6.66 0.04
CA ALA A 147 -12.09 -5.94 0.43
C ALA A 147 -12.39 -4.45 0.72
N ASP A 148 -11.68 -3.86 1.68
CA ASP A 148 -11.93 -2.48 2.16
C ASP A 148 -11.33 -1.42 1.24
N ILE A 149 -10.16 -1.71 0.66
CA ILE A 149 -9.44 -0.83 -0.26
C ILE A 149 -9.01 -1.64 -1.46
N ILE A 150 -9.17 -1.10 -2.66
CA ILE A 150 -8.63 -1.69 -3.88
C ILE A 150 -7.38 -0.92 -4.29
N GLY A 151 -6.26 -1.63 -4.37
CA GLY A 151 -4.99 -1.11 -4.87
C GLY A 151 -4.86 -1.28 -6.38
N ILE A 152 -4.37 -0.26 -7.05
CA ILE A 152 -3.90 -0.37 -8.43
C ILE A 152 -2.39 -0.22 -8.41
N ASN A 153 -1.68 -1.30 -8.71
CA ASN A 153 -0.24 -1.30 -8.78
C ASN A 153 0.21 -0.96 -10.21
N ASN A 154 0.88 0.19 -10.36
CA ASN A 154 1.42 0.66 -11.64
C ASN A 154 2.64 -0.13 -12.12
N ARG A 155 3.12 -1.10 -11.33
CA ARG A 155 4.22 -1.99 -11.70
C ARG A 155 3.66 -3.29 -12.28
N ASN A 156 4.07 -3.63 -13.50
CA ASN A 156 3.82 -4.94 -14.07
C ASN A 156 4.65 -6.00 -13.31
N LEU A 157 4.03 -7.11 -12.89
CA LEU A 157 4.72 -8.15 -12.10
C LEU A 157 5.67 -9.01 -12.94
N ASP A 158 5.43 -9.14 -14.24
CA ASP A 158 6.25 -9.97 -15.13
C ASP A 158 7.47 -9.21 -15.65
N THR A 159 7.28 -7.95 -16.07
CA THR A 159 8.35 -7.14 -16.68
C THR A 159 9.04 -6.22 -15.68
N LEU A 160 8.45 -6.00 -14.50
CA LEU A 160 8.84 -5.03 -13.47
C LEU A 160 8.79 -3.56 -13.93
N GLU A 161 8.32 -3.30 -15.14
CA GLU A 161 8.13 -1.94 -15.66
C GLU A 161 7.03 -1.19 -14.90
N ILE A 162 7.25 0.12 -14.76
CA ILE A 162 6.30 1.02 -14.10
C ILE A 162 5.69 1.96 -15.14
N ASN A 163 4.35 2.06 -15.12
CA ASN A 163 3.62 3.00 -15.95
C ASN A 163 2.41 3.58 -15.19
N LEU A 164 2.43 4.87 -14.88
CA LEU A 164 1.33 5.55 -14.17
C LEU A 164 0.02 5.58 -14.99
N GLU A 165 0.12 5.48 -16.32
CA GLU A 165 -1.07 5.34 -17.18
C GLU A 165 -1.89 4.08 -16.87
N THR A 166 -1.30 3.07 -16.19
CA THR A 166 -2.03 1.88 -15.71
C THR A 166 -3.23 2.28 -14.83
N THR A 167 -3.01 3.15 -13.83
CA THR A 167 -4.11 3.65 -13.00
C THR A 167 -5.17 4.36 -13.83
N LYS A 168 -4.78 5.22 -14.78
CA LYS A 168 -5.71 5.93 -15.67
C LYS A 168 -6.51 4.96 -16.51
N GLN A 169 -5.88 4.02 -17.21
CA GLN A 169 -6.52 3.04 -18.09
C GLN A 169 -7.50 2.15 -17.32
N ILE A 170 -7.15 1.73 -16.10
CA ILE A 170 -8.02 0.91 -15.26
C ILE A 170 -9.24 1.72 -14.80
N LEU A 171 -9.05 2.98 -14.40
CA LEU A 171 -10.14 3.81 -13.87
C LEU A 171 -11.00 4.46 -14.94
N GLU A 172 -10.51 4.59 -16.16
CA GLU A 172 -11.28 5.07 -17.28
C GLU A 172 -12.51 4.17 -17.48
N ASN A 173 -13.70 4.77 -17.42
CA ASN A 173 -14.98 4.05 -17.50
C ASN A 173 -15.26 3.05 -16.37
N SER A 174 -14.52 3.09 -15.26
CA SER A 174 -14.80 2.25 -14.09
C SER A 174 -15.76 2.90 -13.11
N GLN A 175 -16.72 2.13 -12.59
CA GLN A 175 -17.54 2.55 -11.46
C GLN A 175 -16.76 2.28 -10.17
N LYS A 176 -16.58 3.32 -9.35
CA LYS A 176 -15.90 3.21 -8.07
C LYS A 176 -16.91 3.21 -6.94
N THR A 177 -17.00 2.10 -6.23
CA THR A 177 -17.83 1.96 -5.02
C THR A 177 -16.98 1.85 -3.76
N LYS A 178 -15.64 1.74 -3.92
CA LYS A 178 -14.65 1.57 -2.87
C LYS A 178 -13.56 2.64 -2.97
N ILE A 179 -12.72 2.70 -1.95
CA ILE A 179 -11.51 3.52 -1.96
C ILE A 179 -10.49 2.91 -2.91
N ILE A 180 -9.97 3.72 -3.80
CA ILE A 180 -8.94 3.33 -4.75
C ILE A 180 -7.60 3.91 -4.32
N LEU A 181 -6.64 3.03 -4.10
CA LEU A 181 -5.25 3.33 -3.79
C LEU A 181 -4.41 3.14 -5.05
N SER A 182 -3.65 4.14 -5.48
CA SER A 182 -2.62 3.95 -6.52
C SER A 182 -1.26 3.75 -5.89
N GLU A 183 -0.51 2.77 -6.39
CA GLU A 183 0.80 2.41 -5.84
C GLU A 183 1.83 2.12 -6.93
N SER A 184 3.11 2.26 -6.57
CA SER A 184 4.29 2.18 -7.44
C SER A 184 4.45 3.35 -8.42
N GLY A 185 5.70 3.79 -8.59
CA GLY A 185 6.08 4.78 -9.59
C GLY A 185 5.87 6.25 -9.22
N ILE A 186 5.32 6.53 -8.06
CA ILE A 186 5.02 7.90 -7.63
C ILE A 186 6.29 8.54 -7.06
N ASN A 187 6.79 9.57 -7.76
CA ASN A 187 8.05 10.22 -7.42
C ASN A 187 7.92 11.70 -7.09
N SER A 188 6.88 12.37 -7.58
CA SER A 188 6.70 13.83 -7.49
C SER A 188 5.28 14.22 -7.10
N SER A 189 5.11 15.49 -6.76
CA SER A 189 3.79 16.10 -6.54
C SER A 189 2.93 16.08 -7.82
N ASP A 190 3.56 16.15 -9.00
CA ASP A 190 2.84 16.10 -10.25
C ASP A 190 2.29 14.70 -10.55
N ASP A 191 3.01 13.63 -10.14
CA ASP A 191 2.50 12.26 -10.21
C ASP A 191 1.26 12.09 -9.32
N VAL A 192 1.28 12.65 -8.11
CA VAL A 192 0.15 12.61 -7.18
C VAL A 192 -1.07 13.32 -7.78
N LYS A 193 -0.88 14.53 -8.35
CA LYS A 193 -1.94 15.27 -9.04
C LYS A 193 -2.51 14.47 -10.20
N PHE A 194 -1.64 13.97 -11.07
CA PHE A 194 -2.05 13.16 -12.22
C PHE A 194 -2.92 11.97 -11.80
N LEU A 195 -2.47 11.18 -10.82
CA LEU A 195 -3.19 10.00 -10.35
C LEU A 195 -4.51 10.37 -9.65
N ARG A 196 -4.55 11.49 -8.93
CA ARG A 196 -5.80 12.01 -8.37
C ARG A 196 -6.79 12.39 -9.47
N ASP A 197 -6.33 13.09 -10.51
CA ASP A 197 -7.16 13.48 -11.65
C ASP A 197 -7.68 12.25 -12.41
N CYS A 198 -6.92 11.16 -12.45
CA CYS A 198 -7.36 9.86 -12.94
C CYS A 198 -8.41 9.21 -12.04
N GLY A 199 -8.56 9.68 -10.80
CA GLY A 199 -9.60 9.20 -9.88
C GLY A 199 -9.08 8.32 -8.73
N ALA A 200 -7.78 8.24 -8.47
CA ALA A 200 -7.28 7.61 -7.25
C ALA A 200 -7.65 8.46 -6.01
N ASP A 201 -8.04 7.79 -4.93
CA ASP A 201 -8.43 8.44 -3.67
C ASP A 201 -7.27 8.54 -2.67
N ALA A 202 -6.30 7.63 -2.77
CA ALA A 202 -5.13 7.58 -1.89
C ALA A 202 -3.89 7.04 -2.64
N PHE A 203 -2.71 7.19 -2.06
CA PHE A 203 -1.43 6.88 -2.71
C PHE A 203 -0.52 6.12 -1.75
N LEU A 204 0.08 5.01 -2.21
CA LEU A 204 1.11 4.28 -1.48
C LEU A 204 2.47 4.55 -2.11
N ILE A 205 3.38 5.15 -1.33
CA ILE A 205 4.66 5.65 -1.81
C ILE A 205 5.79 5.16 -0.90
N GLY A 206 6.74 4.42 -1.47
CA GLY A 206 7.90 3.90 -0.74
C GLY A 206 9.22 4.37 -1.33
N THR A 207 9.58 3.88 -2.52
CA THR A 207 10.92 4.02 -3.11
C THR A 207 11.43 5.47 -3.12
N SER A 208 10.63 6.42 -3.61
CA SER A 208 11.06 7.82 -3.71
C SER A 208 11.24 8.49 -2.34
N ILE A 209 10.47 8.08 -1.33
CA ILE A 209 10.61 8.56 0.04
C ILE A 209 11.85 7.94 0.68
N MET A 210 12.03 6.64 0.57
CA MET A 210 13.18 5.92 1.13
C MET A 210 14.53 6.35 0.51
N LYS A 211 14.55 6.78 -0.74
CA LYS A 211 15.75 7.33 -1.40
C LYS A 211 16.07 8.78 -0.99
N SER A 212 15.13 9.48 -0.36
CA SER A 212 15.34 10.87 0.06
C SER A 212 16.32 10.97 1.23
N SER A 213 17.21 11.97 1.19
CA SER A 213 18.04 12.34 2.34
C SER A 213 17.21 13.01 3.45
N ASP A 214 16.10 13.65 3.10
CA ASP A 214 15.15 14.30 4.01
C ASP A 214 13.76 13.70 3.78
N ILE A 215 13.43 12.68 4.59
CA ILE A 215 12.19 11.92 4.50
C ILE A 215 10.99 12.80 4.85
N GLU A 216 11.09 13.58 5.93
CA GLU A 216 9.99 14.41 6.41
C GLU A 216 9.58 15.45 5.35
N ASN A 217 10.53 16.19 4.82
CA ASN A 217 10.27 17.18 3.78
C ASN A 217 9.75 16.53 2.49
N LYS A 218 10.28 15.36 2.12
CA LYS A 218 9.79 14.60 0.94
C LYS A 218 8.32 14.22 1.09
N VAL A 219 7.93 13.68 2.25
CA VAL A 219 6.54 13.32 2.54
C VAL A 219 5.65 14.56 2.58
N SER A 220 6.09 15.64 3.26
CA SER A 220 5.36 16.90 3.32
C SER A 220 5.06 17.48 1.94
N ASN A 221 6.03 17.47 1.04
CA ASN A 221 5.86 17.93 -0.35
C ASN A 221 4.82 17.10 -1.11
N LEU A 222 4.79 15.79 -0.89
CA LEU A 222 3.82 14.90 -1.54
C LEU A 222 2.42 15.05 -0.93
N VAL A 223 2.31 15.24 0.39
CA VAL A 223 1.03 15.49 1.08
C VAL A 223 0.39 16.80 0.60
N ASN A 224 1.20 17.83 0.41
CA ASN A 224 0.77 19.16 -0.04
C ASN A 224 0.68 19.30 -1.58
N ALA A 225 0.72 18.19 -2.30
CA ALA A 225 0.60 18.18 -3.76
C ALA A 225 -0.78 18.63 -4.26
N ILE A 226 -1.79 18.57 -3.40
CA ILE A 226 -3.19 18.80 -3.75
C ILE A 226 -3.76 19.82 -2.80
#